data_3f97c2e57616b60e92538be4297ac0a5
#
_entry.id   3f97c2e57616b60e92538be4297ac0a5
#
_cell.length_a   1.000
_cell.length_b   1.000
_cell.length_c   1.000
_cell.angle_alpha   90.00
_cell.angle_beta   90.00
_cell.angle_gamma   90.00
#
_symmetry.space_group_name_H-M   'P 1'
#
loop_
_entity.id
_entity.type
_entity.pdbx_description
1 polymer ?
#
loop_
_entity_poly.entity_id
_entity_poly.type
_entity_poly.pdbx_seq_one_letter_code
_entity_poly.pdbx_strand_id
1 'polypeptide(L)' 'RKISGKECLKILCNKFGFKIVRQKGSHVLIKKETEHGKIGAVIPLHRELKIGTLKSILEQAKVSEDDFSKFV' A
#
# COMPACT_ATOMS: atom_id res chain seq x y z
N ARG A 1 13.29 9.39 0.58
CA ARG A 1 13.20 8.82 1.92
C ARG A 1 12.75 7.36 1.86
N LYS A 2 13.37 6.53 2.64
CA LYS A 2 13.00 5.12 2.74
C LYS A 2 11.85 4.98 3.73
N ILE A 3 10.90 4.09 3.42
CA ILE A 3 9.76 3.87 4.30
C ILE A 3 9.62 2.38 4.62
N SER A 4 8.97 2.11 5.73
CA SER A 4 8.65 0.74 6.13
C SER A 4 7.33 0.29 5.49
N GLY A 5 7.10 -1.02 5.49
CA GLY A 5 5.81 -1.56 5.07
C GLY A 5 4.68 -1.03 5.93
N LYS A 6 4.92 -0.87 7.22
CA LYS A 6 3.94 -0.34 8.15
C LYS A 6 3.54 1.10 7.80
N GLU A 7 4.53 1.95 7.45
CA GLU A 7 4.23 3.31 7.02
C GLU A 7 3.43 3.31 5.72
N CYS A 8 3.82 2.48 4.77
CA CYS A 8 3.11 2.35 3.50
C CYS A 8 1.65 1.94 3.73
N LEU A 9 1.44 0.92 4.57
CA LEU A 9 0.11 0.45 4.93
C LEU A 9 -0.73 1.58 5.52
N LYS A 10 -0.14 2.33 6.45
CA LYS A 10 -0.82 3.42 7.12
C LYS A 10 -1.26 4.51 6.13
N ILE A 11 -0.38 4.87 5.22
CA ILE A 11 -0.69 5.89 4.22
C ILE A 11 -1.81 5.43 3.30
N LEU A 12 -1.72 4.21 2.77
CA LEU A 12 -2.74 3.69 1.87
C LEU A 12 -4.11 3.57 2.55
N CYS A 13 -4.12 3.15 3.81
CA CYS A 13 -5.39 3.04 4.54
C CYS A 13 -5.97 4.39 4.93
N ASN A 14 -5.12 5.32 5.40
CA ASN A 14 -5.61 6.61 5.91
C ASN A 14 -5.83 7.66 4.83
N LYS A 15 -5.06 7.63 3.75
CA LYS A 15 -5.10 8.68 2.73
C LYS A 15 -5.72 8.24 1.41
N PHE A 16 -5.76 6.95 1.14
CA PHE A 16 -6.25 6.44 -0.15
C PHE A 16 -7.46 5.51 -0.02
N GLY A 17 -8.01 5.37 1.18
CA GLY A 17 -9.27 4.66 1.38
C GLY A 17 -9.20 3.14 1.39
N PHE A 18 -8.02 2.57 1.54
CA PHE A 18 -7.88 1.12 1.63
C PHE A 18 -8.27 0.61 3.01
N LYS A 19 -8.68 -0.63 3.07
CA LYS A 19 -9.01 -1.32 4.32
C LYS A 19 -8.25 -2.62 4.40
N ILE A 20 -7.82 -2.98 5.59
CA ILE A 20 -7.16 -4.26 5.83
C ILE A 20 -8.21 -5.35 5.76
N VAL A 21 -7.97 -6.34 4.89
CA VAL A 21 -8.87 -7.49 4.75
C VAL A 21 -8.35 -8.66 5.57
N ARG A 22 -7.05 -8.87 5.54
CA ARG A 22 -6.44 -10.02 6.17
C ARG A 22 -4.94 -9.80 6.33
N GLN A 23 -4.38 -10.42 7.35
CA GLN A 23 -2.93 -10.45 7.54
C GLN A 23 -2.51 -11.91 7.71
N LYS A 24 -1.47 -12.30 6.98
CA LYS A 24 -0.88 -13.61 7.12
C LYS A 24 0.61 -13.42 7.33
N GLY A 25 1.09 -13.69 8.55
CA GLY A 25 2.47 -13.43 8.90
C GLY A 25 2.79 -11.95 8.76
N SER A 26 3.81 -11.63 7.97
CA SER A 26 4.22 -10.26 7.74
C SER A 26 3.64 -9.65 6.45
N HIS A 27 2.64 -10.30 5.85
CA HIS A 27 1.98 -9.81 4.64
C HIS A 27 0.55 -9.38 4.94
N VAL A 28 0.21 -8.15 4.59
CA VAL A 28 -1.11 -7.60 4.83
C VAL A 28 -1.83 -7.40 3.51
N LEU A 29 -3.01 -7.99 3.36
CA LEU A 29 -3.86 -7.78 2.19
C LEU A 29 -4.80 -6.63 2.47
N ILE A 30 -4.76 -5.62 1.61
CA ILE A 30 -5.66 -4.47 1.70
C ILE A 30 -6.51 -4.40 0.44
N LYS A 31 -7.71 -3.85 0.56
CA LYS A 31 -8.62 -3.68 -0.57
C LYS A 31 -9.34 -2.34 -0.48
N LYS A 32 -9.77 -1.89 -1.65
CA LYS A 32 -10.56 -0.67 -1.78
C LYS A 32 -11.61 -0.92 -2.87
N GLU A 33 -12.85 -0.52 -2.61
CA GLU A 33 -13.89 -0.59 -3.61
C GLU A 33 -13.94 0.71 -4.40
N THR A 34 -14.07 0.59 -5.72
CA THR A 34 -14.18 1.74 -6.61
C THR A 34 -15.34 1.52 -7.56
N GLU A 35 -15.68 2.57 -8.31
CA GLU A 35 -16.72 2.48 -9.35
C GLU A 35 -16.41 1.41 -10.39
N HIS A 36 -15.13 1.12 -10.59
CA HIS A 36 -14.67 0.16 -11.59
C HIS A 36 -14.36 -1.22 -11.02
N GLY A 37 -14.73 -1.47 -9.78
CA GLY A 37 -14.48 -2.74 -9.13
C GLY A 37 -13.55 -2.61 -7.93
N LYS A 38 -13.07 -3.76 -7.46
CA LYS A 38 -12.20 -3.79 -6.28
C LYS A 38 -10.73 -3.73 -6.67
N ILE A 39 -9.97 -2.99 -5.90
CA ILE A 39 -8.52 -2.90 -6.04
C ILE A 39 -7.91 -3.54 -4.81
N GLY A 40 -6.94 -4.43 -5.00
CA GLY A 40 -6.25 -5.09 -3.90
C GLY A 40 -4.75 -4.98 -4.02
N ALA A 41 -4.07 -4.97 -2.88
CA ALA A 41 -2.61 -4.96 -2.84
C ALA A 41 -2.14 -5.72 -1.61
N VAL A 42 -0.94 -6.29 -1.71
CA VAL A 42 -0.31 -6.99 -0.59
C VAL A 42 0.91 -6.20 -0.16
N ILE A 43 0.98 -5.88 1.12
CA ILE A 43 2.08 -5.09 1.66
C ILE A 43 2.90 -5.93 2.63
N PRO A 44 4.19 -6.17 2.33
CA PRO A 44 5.07 -6.85 3.27
C PRO A 44 5.47 -5.88 4.38
N LEU A 45 5.37 -6.32 5.63
CA LEU A 45 5.70 -5.47 6.78
C LEU A 45 7.19 -5.46 7.08
N HIS A 46 8.00 -5.21 6.05
CA HIS A 46 9.44 -5.08 6.20
C HIS A 46 9.79 -3.72 6.83
N ARG A 47 10.88 -3.67 7.55
CA ARG A 47 11.35 -2.41 8.16
C ARG A 47 11.61 -1.34 7.11
N GLU A 48 12.06 -1.77 5.94
CA GLU A 48 12.38 -0.87 4.86
C GLU A 48 11.94 -1.52 3.55
N LEU A 49 11.07 -0.84 2.81
CA LEU A 49 10.64 -1.32 1.52
C LEU A 49 11.65 -0.91 0.46
N LYS A 50 12.05 -1.89 -0.35
CA LYS A 50 12.90 -1.61 -1.50
C LYS A 50 12.09 -0.84 -2.54
N ILE A 51 12.77 -0.02 -3.32
CA ILE A 51 12.12 0.80 -4.35
C ILE A 51 11.24 -0.03 -5.28
N GLY A 52 11.74 -1.16 -5.75
CA GLY A 52 10.96 -2.03 -6.63
C GLY A 52 9.71 -2.59 -5.96
N THR A 53 9.82 -2.96 -4.70
CA THR A 53 8.69 -3.47 -3.94
C THR A 53 7.64 -2.37 -3.74
N LEU A 54 8.08 -1.18 -3.39
CA LEU A 54 7.16 -0.04 -3.22
C LEU A 54 6.44 0.30 -4.52
N LYS A 55 7.18 0.34 -5.63
CA LYS A 55 6.57 0.60 -6.94
C LYS A 55 5.52 -0.45 -7.28
N SER A 56 5.81 -1.72 -7.00
CA SER A 56 4.87 -2.82 -7.24
C SER A 56 3.60 -2.65 -6.40
N ILE A 57 3.74 -2.29 -5.14
CA ILE A 57 2.60 -2.05 -4.27
C ILE A 57 1.72 -0.92 -4.82
N LEU A 58 2.33 0.19 -5.21
CA LEU A 58 1.60 1.33 -5.74
C LEU A 58 0.91 1.01 -7.06
N GLU A 59 1.54 0.20 -7.89
CA GLU A 59 0.92 -0.29 -9.13
C GLU A 59 -0.32 -1.10 -8.84
N GLN A 60 -0.22 -2.05 -7.89
CA GLN A 60 -1.37 -2.85 -7.47
C GLN A 60 -2.49 -1.97 -6.91
N ALA A 61 -2.12 -0.97 -6.13
CA ALA A 61 -3.07 -0.07 -5.47
C ALA A 61 -3.61 1.01 -6.41
N LYS A 62 -3.10 1.11 -7.63
CA LYS A 62 -3.47 2.15 -8.59
C LYS A 62 -3.24 3.56 -8.06
N VAL A 63 -2.16 3.73 -7.30
CA VAL A 63 -1.76 5.01 -6.73
C VAL A 63 -0.47 5.47 -7.42
N SER A 64 -0.44 6.70 -7.88
CA SER A 64 0.78 7.23 -8.52
C SER A 64 1.85 7.52 -7.46
N GLU A 65 3.10 7.42 -7.88
CA GLU A 65 4.21 7.74 -6.99
C GLU A 65 4.15 9.20 -6.53
N ASP A 66 3.74 10.09 -7.42
CA ASP A 66 3.61 11.52 -7.10
C ASP A 66 2.58 11.76 -6.00
N ASP A 67 1.42 11.12 -6.10
CA ASP A 67 0.37 11.27 -5.10
C ASP A 67 0.80 10.67 -3.77
N PHE A 68 1.42 9.50 -3.82
CA PHE A 68 1.87 8.82 -2.61
C PHE A 68 2.95 9.64 -1.89
N SER A 69 3.87 10.22 -2.64
CA SER A 69 4.99 10.96 -2.07
C SER A 69 4.56 12.20 -1.27
N LYS A 70 3.36 12.70 -1.51
CA LYS A 70 2.83 13.83 -0.76
C LYS A 70 2.64 13.52 0.73
N PHE A 71 2.56 12.24 1.08
CA PHE A 71 2.30 11.81 2.46
C PHE A 71 3.50 11.14 3.13
N VAL A 72 4.63 11.12 2.47
CA VAL A 72 5.84 10.49 3.01
C VAL A 72 6.73 11.51 3.71
#